data_333f82332abc72ceb17155c39e3e1501
#
_entry.id   333f82332abc72ceb17155c39e3e1501
#
_cell.length_a   1.000
_cell.length_b   1.000
_cell.length_c   1.000
_cell.angle_alpha   90.00
_cell.angle_beta   90.00
_cell.angle_gamma   90.00
#
_symmetry.space_group_name_H-M   'P 1'
#
loop_
_entity.id
_entity.type
_entity.pdbx_description
1 polymer ?
#
loop_
_entity_poly.entity_id
_entity_poly.type
_entity_poly.pdbx_seq_one_letter_code
_entity_poly.pdbx_strand_id
1 'polypeptide(L)'
;MRILCLTPIKHLNGIYEYLESFGEVYYNPDLNKDEFKFLHMNDYDVIFCNPNKQKYLLNEETLGEFNGTILTASTGLNHIDIKYCDKKGIKVLSLTKDMSLLQDLPSTSELAFGLMLSILRNIPNGFEDVKVGGWDYDMFMGHQLKGKRICVIGYGRLGKMMIRYCWGFGMYPAVYDPYKEYNNLDTVLESSDVISLHVHATDETRHMVDKKFLDSMKKDSYIINTSRGEIVNERDIIQSLRDGHLKGYATDVIEDEYGDRNNSPILNGVKEGLNIIVTPHVGGMTWEGQQKAYEWSIDKLKGLK
;
A
#
# COMPACT_ATOMS: atom_id res chain seq x y z
N MET A 1 16.73 8.71 26.45
CA MET A 1 16.65 7.50 25.59
C MET A 1 17.68 7.64 24.45
N ARG A 2 18.26 6.52 24.01
CA ARG A 2 19.09 6.47 22.80
C ARG A 2 18.23 5.86 21.67
N ILE A 3 18.02 6.62 20.59
CA ILE A 3 17.07 6.30 19.54
C ILE A 3 17.84 6.07 18.24
N LEU A 4 17.77 4.88 17.67
CA LEU A 4 18.23 4.58 16.31
C LEU A 4 17.12 4.89 15.31
N CYS A 5 17.28 5.94 14.52
CA CYS A 5 16.29 6.35 13.52
C CYS A 5 16.70 5.85 12.13
N LEU A 6 15.99 4.83 11.63
CA LEU A 6 16.22 4.15 10.36
C LEU A 6 15.27 4.61 9.24
N THR A 7 14.50 5.67 9.49
CA THR A 7 13.55 6.20 8.52
C THR A 7 13.82 7.67 8.22
N PRO A 8 13.69 8.14 6.97
CA PRO A 8 13.90 9.52 6.62
C PRO A 8 12.80 10.40 7.22
N ILE A 9 13.17 11.34 8.11
CA ILE A 9 12.22 12.25 8.78
C ILE A 9 12.62 13.73 8.65
N LYS A 10 13.86 14.05 8.24
CA LYS A 10 14.36 15.44 8.17
C LYS A 10 13.71 16.30 7.08
N HIS A 11 12.97 15.68 6.16
CA HIS A 11 12.18 16.39 5.16
C HIS A 11 10.81 16.86 5.70
N LEU A 12 10.40 16.38 6.88
CA LEU A 12 9.16 16.73 7.55
C LEU A 12 9.42 17.83 8.59
N ASN A 13 8.52 18.80 8.66
CA ASN A 13 8.70 19.98 9.48
C ASN A 13 8.67 19.64 10.99
N GLY A 14 9.78 19.90 11.70
CA GLY A 14 9.86 19.73 13.14
C GLY A 14 9.87 18.29 13.66
N ILE A 15 9.77 17.27 12.78
CA ILE A 15 9.69 15.86 13.20
C ILE A 15 11.00 15.36 13.79
N TYR A 16 12.15 15.76 13.22
CA TYR A 16 13.44 15.38 13.74
C TYR A 16 13.67 15.97 15.15
N GLU A 17 13.43 17.26 15.31
CA GLU A 17 13.54 17.98 16.57
C GLU A 17 12.56 17.45 17.62
N TYR A 18 11.37 17.04 17.18
CA TYR A 18 10.40 16.41 18.07
C TYR A 18 10.89 15.04 18.56
N LEU A 19 11.46 14.22 17.69
CA LEU A 19 12.06 12.95 18.11
C LEU A 19 13.25 13.17 19.06
N GLU A 20 14.09 14.16 18.76
CA GLU A 20 15.29 14.52 19.55
C GLU A 20 14.90 15.01 20.98
N SER A 21 13.71 15.58 21.17
CA SER A 21 13.19 15.96 22.49
C SER A 21 13.00 14.78 23.45
N PHE A 22 13.00 13.55 22.96
CA PHE A 22 12.90 12.32 23.75
C PHE A 22 14.25 11.72 24.14
N GLY A 23 15.33 12.10 23.45
CA GLY A 23 16.67 11.61 23.75
C GLY A 23 17.68 11.82 22.63
N GLU A 24 18.81 11.16 22.72
CA GLU A 24 19.87 11.20 21.71
C GLU A 24 19.44 10.38 20.47
N VAL A 25 19.47 11.00 19.28
CA VAL A 25 19.04 10.39 18.03
C VAL A 25 20.22 10.04 17.15
N TYR A 26 20.42 8.76 16.89
CA TYR A 26 21.35 8.24 15.88
C TYR A 26 20.61 8.10 14.56
N TYR A 27 20.75 9.09 13.69
CA TYR A 27 19.99 9.17 12.42
C TYR A 27 20.74 8.52 11.27
N ASN A 28 20.29 7.35 10.82
CA ASN A 28 20.85 6.64 9.68
C ASN A 28 19.75 6.00 8.82
N PRO A 29 19.01 6.78 8.00
CA PRO A 29 17.91 6.27 7.18
C PRO A 29 18.36 5.41 5.99
N ASP A 30 19.64 5.46 5.65
CA ASP A 30 20.25 4.74 4.53
C ASP A 30 21.01 3.48 4.97
N LEU A 31 20.97 3.13 6.27
CA LEU A 31 21.58 1.93 6.81
C LEU A 31 21.19 0.71 5.97
N ASN A 32 22.15 -0.04 5.48
CA ASN A 32 21.90 -1.29 4.78
C ASN A 32 22.01 -2.51 5.71
N LYS A 33 21.57 -3.67 5.24
CA LYS A 33 21.51 -4.90 6.05
C LYS A 33 22.88 -5.30 6.62
N ASP A 34 23.95 -5.18 5.83
CA ASP A 34 25.27 -5.61 6.25
C ASP A 34 25.91 -4.72 7.32
N GLU A 35 25.41 -3.49 7.45
CA GLU A 35 25.93 -2.54 8.44
C GLU A 35 25.38 -2.78 9.85
N PHE A 36 24.26 -3.52 10.01
CA PHE A 36 23.73 -3.88 11.34
C PHE A 36 24.78 -4.60 12.20
N LYS A 37 25.63 -5.43 11.61
CA LYS A 37 26.71 -6.15 12.33
C LYS A 37 27.75 -5.24 13.01
N PHE A 38 27.81 -3.96 12.62
CA PHE A 38 28.71 -2.98 13.24
C PHE A 38 28.03 -2.16 14.33
N LEU A 39 26.72 -2.32 14.52
CA LEU A 39 25.97 -1.63 15.54
C LEU A 39 25.91 -2.47 16.82
N HIS A 40 26.16 -1.84 17.96
CA HIS A 40 25.87 -2.43 19.24
C HIS A 40 24.39 -2.21 19.58
N MET A 41 23.51 -3.13 19.15
CA MET A 41 22.06 -2.95 19.21
C MET A 41 21.53 -2.74 20.64
N ASN A 42 22.21 -3.27 21.65
CA ASN A 42 21.88 -3.05 23.07
C ASN A 42 22.11 -1.60 23.56
N ASP A 43 22.81 -0.79 22.76
CA ASP A 43 23.03 0.61 23.09
C ASP A 43 21.79 1.48 22.86
N TYR A 44 20.77 0.95 22.17
CA TYR A 44 19.55 1.69 21.81
C TYR A 44 18.35 1.25 22.63
N ASP A 45 17.59 2.21 23.14
CA ASP A 45 16.31 1.99 23.82
C ASP A 45 15.17 1.87 22.82
N VAL A 46 15.28 2.59 21.68
CA VAL A 46 14.23 2.66 20.65
C VAL A 46 14.85 2.54 19.26
N ILE A 47 14.24 1.74 18.40
CA ILE A 47 14.46 1.75 16.95
C ILE A 47 13.24 2.38 16.30
N PHE A 48 13.41 3.53 15.62
CA PHE A 48 12.36 4.15 14.82
C PHE A 48 12.53 3.82 13.35
N CYS A 49 11.61 3.07 12.80
CA CYS A 49 11.69 2.54 11.44
C CYS A 49 10.34 2.64 10.71
N ASN A 50 10.42 2.55 9.38
CA ASN A 50 9.29 2.31 8.48
C ASN A 50 9.73 1.31 7.41
N PRO A 51 8.84 0.82 6.53
CA PRO A 51 9.26 0.10 5.34
C PRO A 51 10.39 0.85 4.63
N ASN A 52 11.51 0.19 4.38
CA ASN A 52 12.75 0.85 3.97
C ASN A 52 13.15 0.53 2.53
N LYS A 53 13.89 1.45 1.90
CA LYS A 53 14.37 1.30 0.53
C LYS A 53 15.40 0.16 0.38
N GLN A 54 16.14 -0.15 1.42
CA GLN A 54 17.16 -1.19 1.46
C GLN A 54 16.58 -2.59 1.64
N LYS A 55 15.26 -2.69 1.89
CA LYS A 55 14.49 -3.93 1.90
C LYS A 55 14.96 -4.99 2.92
N TYR A 56 15.55 -4.57 4.02
CA TYR A 56 15.83 -5.50 5.11
C TYR A 56 14.61 -5.67 6.03
N LEU A 57 14.53 -6.85 6.63
CA LEU A 57 13.56 -7.18 7.66
C LEU A 57 14.22 -6.96 9.04
N LEU A 58 13.51 -6.34 9.96
CA LEU A 58 13.91 -6.30 11.37
C LEU A 58 13.55 -7.67 12.01
N ASN A 59 14.54 -8.55 12.07
CA ASN A 59 14.45 -9.92 12.52
C ASN A 59 15.64 -10.30 13.43
N GLU A 60 15.84 -11.58 13.70
CA GLU A 60 16.94 -12.08 14.52
C GLU A 60 18.32 -11.63 14.04
N GLU A 61 18.54 -11.62 12.71
CA GLU A 61 19.81 -11.25 12.11
C GLU A 61 20.16 -9.77 12.28
N THR A 62 19.17 -8.89 12.13
CA THR A 62 19.35 -7.42 12.21
C THR A 62 19.21 -6.88 13.62
N LEU A 63 18.34 -7.46 14.44
CA LEU A 63 18.08 -6.99 15.81
C LEU A 63 19.08 -7.55 16.83
N GLY A 64 19.60 -8.78 16.61
CA GLY A 64 20.61 -9.39 17.50
C GLY A 64 20.19 -9.38 18.95
N GLU A 65 20.96 -8.66 19.78
CA GLU A 65 20.76 -8.54 21.23
C GLU A 65 19.80 -7.38 21.59
N PHE A 66 19.18 -6.70 20.63
CA PHE A 66 18.23 -5.61 20.92
C PHE A 66 17.09 -6.10 21.82
N ASN A 67 16.78 -5.33 22.87
CA ASN A 67 15.73 -5.64 23.83
C ASN A 67 14.80 -4.44 24.16
N GLY A 68 14.90 -3.38 23.35
CA GLY A 68 14.14 -2.14 23.54
C GLY A 68 12.77 -2.16 22.86
N THR A 69 12.38 -1.00 22.36
CA THR A 69 11.09 -0.80 21.69
C THR A 69 11.29 -0.48 20.20
N ILE A 70 10.58 -1.14 19.31
CA ILE A 70 10.48 -0.76 17.89
C ILE A 70 9.29 0.17 17.73
N LEU A 71 9.53 1.35 17.14
CA LEU A 71 8.52 2.33 16.80
C LEU A 71 8.39 2.41 15.28
N THR A 72 7.15 2.37 14.75
CA THR A 72 6.92 2.53 13.31
C THR A 72 5.70 3.41 13.04
N ALA A 73 5.84 4.36 12.11
CA ALA A 73 4.76 5.22 11.63
C ALA A 73 3.92 4.54 10.51
N SER A 74 3.84 3.23 10.54
CA SER A 74 3.13 2.41 9.56
C SER A 74 1.96 1.63 10.19
N THR A 75 0.95 1.35 9.40
CA THR A 75 -0.12 0.38 9.72
C THR A 75 0.24 -1.03 9.25
N GLY A 76 1.11 -1.16 8.25
CA GLY A 76 1.67 -2.45 7.81
C GLY A 76 2.94 -2.79 8.60
N LEU A 77 3.13 -4.06 8.95
CA LEU A 77 4.25 -4.52 9.75
C LEU A 77 5.18 -5.50 9.00
N ASN A 78 5.06 -5.58 7.68
CA ASN A 78 5.82 -6.54 6.86
C ASN A 78 7.35 -6.34 6.92
N HIS A 79 7.82 -5.19 7.40
CA HIS A 79 9.25 -4.88 7.60
C HIS A 79 9.78 -5.30 8.98
N ILE A 80 8.93 -5.91 9.83
CA ILE A 80 9.27 -6.35 11.19
C ILE A 80 8.83 -7.81 11.37
N ASP A 81 9.72 -8.67 11.82
CA ASP A 81 9.38 -10.03 12.26
C ASP A 81 8.70 -9.99 13.64
N ILE A 82 7.38 -9.86 13.61
CA ILE A 82 6.54 -9.77 14.81
C ILE A 82 6.69 -11.03 15.68
N LYS A 83 6.79 -12.22 15.05
CA LYS A 83 6.95 -13.48 15.81
C LYS A 83 8.27 -13.51 16.59
N TYR A 84 9.34 -13.03 15.98
CA TYR A 84 10.62 -12.88 16.65
C TYR A 84 10.55 -11.85 17.80
N CYS A 85 9.96 -10.67 17.52
CA CYS A 85 9.79 -9.63 18.54
C CYS A 85 9.02 -10.13 19.75
N ASP A 86 7.90 -10.81 19.54
CA ASP A 86 7.07 -11.38 20.63
C ASP A 86 7.87 -12.42 21.45
N LYS A 87 8.61 -13.31 20.77
CA LYS A 87 9.47 -14.32 21.43
C LYS A 87 10.56 -13.69 22.31
N LYS A 88 11.11 -12.56 21.88
CA LYS A 88 12.19 -11.83 22.60
C LYS A 88 11.66 -10.80 23.59
N GLY A 89 10.36 -10.55 23.65
CA GLY A 89 9.76 -9.50 24.49
C GLY A 89 10.02 -8.08 23.98
N ILE A 90 10.40 -7.91 22.72
CA ILE A 90 10.59 -6.62 22.07
C ILE A 90 9.22 -5.98 21.82
N LYS A 91 8.98 -4.81 22.38
CA LYS A 91 7.72 -4.09 22.21
C LYS A 91 7.66 -3.44 20.84
N VAL A 92 6.59 -3.66 20.07
CA VAL A 92 6.36 -2.99 18.79
C VAL A 92 5.21 -2.00 18.90
N LEU A 93 5.51 -0.71 18.71
CA LEU A 93 4.55 0.39 18.70
C LEU A 93 4.29 0.81 17.24
N SER A 94 3.07 0.62 16.78
CA SER A 94 2.64 0.95 15.41
C SER A 94 1.33 1.75 15.44
N LEU A 95 0.87 2.19 14.27
CA LEU A 95 -0.42 2.87 14.12
C LEU A 95 -1.60 1.91 13.93
N THR A 96 -1.38 0.60 13.87
CA THR A 96 -2.41 -0.40 13.51
C THR A 96 -3.65 -0.33 14.41
N LYS A 97 -3.47 -0.01 15.70
CA LYS A 97 -4.56 0.05 16.69
C LYS A 97 -5.17 1.45 16.87
N ASP A 98 -4.63 2.48 16.21
CA ASP A 98 -5.04 3.87 16.40
C ASP A 98 -6.15 4.29 15.41
N MET A 99 -7.24 3.54 15.39
CA MET A 99 -8.31 3.70 14.39
C MET A 99 -8.91 5.11 14.35
N SER A 100 -8.99 5.82 15.49
CA SER A 100 -9.49 7.20 15.55
C SER A 100 -8.59 8.18 14.80
N LEU A 101 -7.27 8.04 14.95
CA LEU A 101 -6.28 8.87 14.27
C LEU A 101 -6.22 8.54 12.77
N LEU A 102 -6.27 7.26 12.44
CA LEU A 102 -6.22 6.79 11.06
C LEU A 102 -7.40 7.27 10.21
N GLN A 103 -8.55 7.63 10.81
CA GLN A 103 -9.70 8.18 10.07
C GLN A 103 -9.36 9.48 9.33
N ASP A 104 -8.35 10.21 9.79
CA ASP A 104 -7.89 11.47 9.18
C ASP A 104 -6.76 11.27 8.14
N LEU A 105 -6.50 10.04 7.72
CA LEU A 105 -5.49 9.72 6.71
C LEU A 105 -6.13 9.16 5.43
N PRO A 106 -6.57 10.02 4.49
CA PRO A 106 -7.24 9.59 3.25
C PRO A 106 -6.27 9.16 2.14
N SER A 107 -4.98 9.45 2.24
CA SER A 107 -3.99 9.40 1.17
C SER A 107 -4.07 8.14 0.29
N THR A 108 -4.14 6.94 0.88
CA THR A 108 -4.23 5.68 0.12
C THR A 108 -5.54 5.56 -0.65
N SER A 109 -6.67 6.05 -0.09
CA SER A 109 -7.95 6.03 -0.82
C SER A 109 -7.97 7.05 -1.95
N GLU A 110 -7.31 8.18 -1.77
CA GLU A 110 -7.14 9.20 -2.82
C GLU A 110 -6.28 8.67 -3.95
N LEU A 111 -5.18 7.96 -3.63
CA LEU A 111 -4.38 7.29 -4.65
C LEU A 111 -5.18 6.22 -5.39
N ALA A 112 -5.95 5.38 -4.68
CA ALA A 112 -6.79 4.36 -5.31
C ALA A 112 -7.78 4.99 -6.30
N PHE A 113 -8.40 6.10 -5.91
CA PHE A 113 -9.32 6.85 -6.78
C PHE A 113 -8.58 7.50 -7.95
N GLY A 114 -7.39 8.06 -7.72
CA GLY A 114 -6.51 8.61 -8.76
C GLY A 114 -6.06 7.57 -9.78
N LEU A 115 -5.68 6.37 -9.33
CA LEU A 115 -5.34 5.24 -10.18
C LEU A 115 -6.54 4.78 -11.03
N MET A 116 -7.74 4.73 -10.43
CA MET A 116 -8.97 4.42 -11.16
C MET A 116 -9.24 5.45 -12.28
N LEU A 117 -9.15 6.75 -11.99
CA LEU A 117 -9.29 7.79 -12.99
C LEU A 117 -8.21 7.65 -14.08
N SER A 118 -6.97 7.42 -13.69
CA SER A 118 -5.83 7.34 -14.60
C SER A 118 -5.97 6.20 -15.60
N ILE A 119 -6.39 5.02 -15.15
CA ILE A 119 -6.51 3.85 -16.03
C ILE A 119 -7.75 3.94 -16.93
N LEU A 120 -8.90 4.40 -16.41
CA LEU A 120 -10.11 4.56 -17.21
C LEU A 120 -9.99 5.68 -18.26
N ARG A 121 -9.14 6.67 -18.03
CA ARG A 121 -8.96 7.83 -18.90
C ARG A 121 -7.68 7.78 -19.72
N ASN A 122 -6.93 6.68 -19.69
CA ASN A 122 -5.64 6.50 -20.41
C ASN A 122 -4.61 7.62 -20.14
N ILE A 123 -4.62 8.21 -18.91
CA ILE A 123 -3.81 9.39 -18.60
C ILE A 123 -2.30 9.13 -18.80
N PRO A 124 -1.69 8.04 -18.29
CA PRO A 124 -0.27 7.80 -18.49
C PRO A 124 0.11 7.63 -19.95
N ASN A 125 -0.69 6.87 -20.72
CA ASN A 125 -0.40 6.61 -22.14
C ASN A 125 -0.47 7.89 -22.97
N GLY A 126 -1.50 8.72 -22.74
CA GLY A 126 -1.61 10.03 -23.41
C GLY A 126 -0.49 10.97 -23.02
N PHE A 127 -0.03 10.94 -21.76
CA PHE A 127 1.11 11.74 -21.33
C PHE A 127 2.43 11.29 -21.98
N GLU A 128 2.68 9.99 -22.09
CA GLU A 128 3.88 9.47 -22.76
C GLU A 128 3.88 9.79 -24.25
N ASP A 129 2.73 9.74 -24.93
CA ASP A 129 2.61 10.14 -26.34
C ASP A 129 2.99 11.63 -26.55
N VAL A 130 2.46 12.51 -25.71
CA VAL A 130 2.79 13.95 -25.79
C VAL A 130 4.28 14.21 -25.52
N LYS A 131 4.92 13.45 -24.63
CA LYS A 131 6.37 13.59 -24.37
C LYS A 131 7.24 13.33 -25.59
N VAL A 132 6.79 12.48 -26.51
CA VAL A 132 7.49 12.17 -27.76
C VAL A 132 6.96 12.95 -28.96
N GLY A 133 6.12 13.95 -28.73
CA GLY A 133 5.59 14.86 -29.75
C GLY A 133 4.29 14.38 -30.41
N GLY A 134 3.65 13.33 -29.88
CA GLY A 134 2.33 12.88 -30.34
C GLY A 134 1.21 13.84 -29.92
N TRP A 135 0.10 13.81 -30.65
CA TRP A 135 -1.12 14.60 -30.36
C TRP A 135 -2.36 13.94 -30.97
N ASP A 136 -2.47 12.62 -30.82
CA ASP A 136 -3.61 11.86 -31.36
C ASP A 136 -4.61 11.51 -30.24
N TYR A 137 -5.66 12.33 -30.13
CA TYR A 137 -6.68 12.14 -29.09
C TYR A 137 -7.57 10.91 -29.35
N ASP A 138 -7.70 10.41 -30.56
CA ASP A 138 -8.54 9.25 -30.89
C ASP A 138 -7.96 7.96 -30.29
N MET A 139 -6.63 7.86 -30.21
CA MET A 139 -5.93 6.70 -29.62
C MET A 139 -6.19 6.54 -28.10
N PHE A 140 -6.51 7.63 -27.41
CA PHE A 140 -6.61 7.64 -25.94
C PHE A 140 -8.06 7.80 -25.46
N MET A 141 -9.03 7.43 -26.29
CA MET A 141 -10.44 7.44 -25.89
C MET A 141 -10.66 6.54 -24.69
N GLY A 142 -11.09 7.12 -23.57
CA GLY A 142 -11.33 6.43 -22.30
C GLY A 142 -12.80 6.42 -21.90
N HIS A 143 -13.05 6.12 -20.64
CA HIS A 143 -14.39 6.01 -20.07
C HIS A 143 -14.65 7.07 -19.01
N GLN A 144 -15.86 7.65 -18.96
CA GLN A 144 -16.32 8.46 -17.84
C GLN A 144 -16.71 7.57 -16.66
N LEU A 145 -16.61 8.09 -15.44
CA LEU A 145 -16.99 7.37 -14.21
C LEU A 145 -18.50 7.41 -13.95
N LYS A 146 -19.15 8.53 -14.26
CA LYS A 146 -20.60 8.71 -14.04
C LYS A 146 -21.40 7.57 -14.66
N GLY A 147 -22.25 6.94 -13.86
CA GLY A 147 -23.10 5.83 -14.28
C GLY A 147 -22.43 4.45 -14.25
N LYS A 148 -21.11 4.36 -13.98
CA LYS A 148 -20.42 3.08 -13.82
C LYS A 148 -20.68 2.47 -12.44
N ARG A 149 -20.70 1.12 -12.40
CA ARG A 149 -20.77 0.35 -11.16
C ARG A 149 -19.36 0.03 -10.66
N ILE A 150 -19.16 0.19 -9.36
CA ILE A 150 -17.92 -0.22 -8.68
C ILE A 150 -18.25 -1.15 -7.51
N CYS A 151 -17.51 -2.26 -7.39
CA CYS A 151 -17.50 -3.06 -6.18
C CYS A 151 -16.29 -2.70 -5.34
N VAL A 152 -16.53 -2.30 -4.10
CA VAL A 152 -15.49 -2.07 -3.08
C VAL A 152 -15.41 -3.33 -2.22
N ILE A 153 -14.30 -4.04 -2.31
CA ILE A 153 -14.02 -5.26 -1.52
C ILE A 153 -13.28 -4.86 -0.26
N GLY A 154 -13.94 -5.04 0.89
CA GLY A 154 -13.49 -4.56 2.19
C GLY A 154 -14.12 -3.21 2.58
N TYR A 155 -15.03 -3.22 3.55
CA TYR A 155 -15.75 -2.03 4.03
C TYR A 155 -15.15 -1.48 5.32
N GLY A 156 -13.82 -1.45 5.34
CA GLY A 156 -13.02 -0.78 6.36
C GLY A 156 -12.95 0.74 6.17
N ARG A 157 -11.99 1.36 6.80
CA ARG A 157 -11.75 2.82 6.73
C ARG A 157 -11.57 3.32 5.29
N LEU A 158 -10.62 2.72 4.56
CA LEU A 158 -10.27 3.15 3.18
C LEU A 158 -11.40 2.85 2.19
N GLY A 159 -12.04 1.68 2.30
CA GLY A 159 -13.18 1.34 1.44
C GLY A 159 -14.36 2.31 1.61
N LYS A 160 -14.65 2.75 2.85
CA LYS A 160 -15.68 3.78 3.10
C LYS A 160 -15.35 5.12 2.45
N MET A 161 -14.08 5.53 2.46
CA MET A 161 -13.64 6.76 1.77
C MET A 161 -13.79 6.61 0.26
N MET A 162 -13.33 5.47 -0.30
CA MET A 162 -13.49 5.18 -1.73
C MET A 162 -14.94 5.28 -2.21
N ILE A 163 -15.88 4.74 -1.44
CA ILE A 163 -17.32 4.83 -1.75
C ILE A 163 -17.80 6.28 -1.79
N ARG A 164 -17.36 7.12 -0.83
CA ARG A 164 -17.74 8.55 -0.82
C ARG A 164 -17.24 9.28 -2.06
N TYR A 165 -16.01 8.99 -2.50
CA TYR A 165 -15.46 9.56 -3.74
C TYR A 165 -16.25 9.11 -4.95
N CYS A 166 -16.58 7.81 -5.02
CA CYS A 166 -17.39 7.25 -6.10
C CYS A 166 -18.77 7.90 -6.20
N TRP A 167 -19.45 8.13 -5.08
CA TRP A 167 -20.74 8.87 -5.08
C TRP A 167 -20.57 10.30 -5.59
N GLY A 168 -19.51 11.00 -5.19
CA GLY A 168 -19.21 12.35 -5.67
C GLY A 168 -19.02 12.43 -7.18
N PHE A 169 -18.60 11.33 -7.82
CA PHE A 169 -18.45 11.21 -9.27
C PHE A 169 -19.65 10.57 -9.97
N GLY A 170 -20.75 10.34 -9.26
CA GLY A 170 -21.98 9.77 -9.84
C GLY A 170 -21.86 8.31 -10.25
N MET A 171 -20.97 7.55 -9.61
CA MET A 171 -20.89 6.10 -9.74
C MET A 171 -21.93 5.41 -8.85
N TYR A 172 -22.15 4.10 -9.08
CA TYR A 172 -23.00 3.23 -8.27
C TYR A 172 -22.15 2.23 -7.49
N PRO A 173 -21.72 2.56 -6.25
CA PRO A 173 -20.91 1.65 -5.46
C PRO A 173 -21.74 0.52 -4.85
N ALA A 174 -21.22 -0.70 -4.95
CA ALA A 174 -21.61 -1.87 -4.18
C ALA A 174 -20.47 -2.25 -3.22
N VAL A 175 -20.77 -2.98 -2.16
CA VAL A 175 -19.80 -3.42 -1.16
C VAL A 175 -19.83 -4.94 -1.07
N TYR A 176 -18.65 -5.54 -1.03
CA TYR A 176 -18.47 -6.89 -0.52
C TYR A 176 -17.47 -6.84 0.65
N ASP A 177 -17.83 -7.48 1.76
CA ASP A 177 -16.94 -7.63 2.91
C ASP A 177 -17.19 -9.03 3.50
N PRO A 178 -16.17 -9.92 3.51
CA PRO A 178 -16.38 -11.32 3.92
C PRO A 178 -16.80 -11.47 5.39
N TYR A 179 -16.57 -10.42 6.20
CA TYR A 179 -16.95 -10.43 7.62
C TYR A 179 -18.27 -9.72 7.92
N LYS A 180 -18.99 -9.30 6.89
CA LYS A 180 -20.26 -8.56 7.01
C LYS A 180 -21.20 -8.93 5.88
N GLU A 181 -22.47 -9.14 6.22
CA GLU A 181 -23.50 -9.44 5.25
C GLU A 181 -23.90 -8.18 4.46
N TYR A 182 -23.28 -7.94 3.31
CA TYR A 182 -23.69 -6.89 2.37
C TYR A 182 -24.25 -7.45 1.07
N ASN A 183 -23.42 -8.06 0.25
CA ASN A 183 -23.81 -8.57 -1.07
C ASN A 183 -23.15 -9.93 -1.32
N ASN A 184 -23.73 -10.70 -2.22
CA ASN A 184 -23.10 -11.90 -2.74
C ASN A 184 -21.93 -11.49 -3.67
N LEU A 185 -20.77 -12.12 -3.53
CA LEU A 185 -19.57 -11.78 -4.29
C LEU A 185 -19.79 -11.94 -5.80
N ASP A 186 -20.30 -13.09 -6.24
CA ASP A 186 -20.49 -13.37 -7.67
C ASP A 186 -21.39 -12.32 -8.33
N THR A 187 -22.51 -11.97 -7.68
CA THR A 187 -23.45 -10.96 -8.19
C THR A 187 -22.81 -9.59 -8.38
N VAL A 188 -21.94 -9.16 -7.43
CA VAL A 188 -21.30 -7.85 -7.56
C VAL A 188 -20.15 -7.87 -8.55
N LEU A 189 -19.44 -9.01 -8.72
CA LEU A 189 -18.39 -9.16 -9.73
C LEU A 189 -18.96 -9.09 -11.15
N GLU A 190 -20.02 -9.85 -11.43
CA GLU A 190 -20.68 -9.88 -12.75
C GLU A 190 -21.24 -8.52 -13.19
N SER A 191 -21.63 -7.68 -12.24
CA SER A 191 -22.29 -6.40 -12.52
C SER A 191 -21.38 -5.17 -12.46
N SER A 192 -20.14 -5.31 -11.97
CA SER A 192 -19.25 -4.15 -11.71
C SER A 192 -18.32 -3.86 -12.88
N ASP A 193 -18.22 -2.58 -13.25
CA ASP A 193 -17.25 -2.08 -14.22
C ASP A 193 -15.85 -1.95 -13.61
N VAL A 194 -15.77 -1.76 -12.29
CA VAL A 194 -14.53 -1.60 -11.54
C VAL A 194 -14.60 -2.39 -10.25
N ILE A 195 -13.52 -3.06 -9.89
CA ILE A 195 -13.32 -3.67 -8.58
C ILE A 195 -12.21 -2.91 -7.86
N SER A 196 -12.41 -2.49 -6.61
CA SER A 196 -11.40 -1.82 -5.79
C SER A 196 -11.16 -2.59 -4.50
N LEU A 197 -9.90 -3.00 -4.28
CA LEU A 197 -9.51 -3.88 -3.17
C LEU A 197 -9.05 -3.05 -1.96
N HIS A 198 -9.67 -3.29 -0.80
CA HIS A 198 -9.42 -2.60 0.48
C HIS A 198 -9.41 -3.57 1.66
N VAL A 199 -8.93 -4.79 1.46
CA VAL A 199 -8.81 -5.85 2.47
C VAL A 199 -7.37 -5.97 2.98
N HIS A 200 -7.20 -6.54 4.17
CA HIS A 200 -5.88 -6.91 4.67
C HIS A 200 -5.39 -8.20 4.00
N ALA A 201 -4.06 -8.38 3.90
CA ALA A 201 -3.49 -9.66 3.53
C ALA A 201 -3.54 -10.61 4.74
N THR A 202 -4.29 -11.69 4.60
CA THR A 202 -4.44 -12.81 5.54
C THR A 202 -4.36 -14.11 4.75
N ASP A 203 -4.30 -15.24 5.45
CA ASP A 203 -4.33 -16.55 4.77
C ASP A 203 -5.60 -16.73 3.91
N GLU A 204 -6.75 -16.14 4.34
CA GLU A 204 -8.01 -16.22 3.62
C GLU A 204 -8.08 -15.28 2.40
N THR A 205 -7.38 -14.15 2.44
CA THR A 205 -7.38 -13.17 1.35
C THR A 205 -6.21 -13.32 0.41
N ARG A 206 -5.23 -14.17 0.75
CA ARG A 206 -4.11 -14.48 -0.13
C ARG A 206 -4.61 -15.09 -1.42
N HIS A 207 -4.24 -14.47 -2.56
CA HIS A 207 -4.69 -14.86 -3.90
C HIS A 207 -6.22 -15.00 -4.03
N MET A 208 -7.00 -14.22 -3.25
CA MET A 208 -8.44 -14.21 -3.41
C MET A 208 -8.87 -13.74 -4.81
N VAL A 209 -8.06 -12.92 -5.46
CA VAL A 209 -8.22 -12.55 -6.86
C VAL A 209 -7.40 -13.52 -7.70
N ASP A 210 -7.97 -14.67 -7.96
CA ASP A 210 -7.45 -15.75 -8.78
C ASP A 210 -8.20 -15.84 -10.12
N LYS A 211 -7.87 -16.84 -10.93
CA LYS A 211 -8.54 -17.10 -12.20
C LYS A 211 -10.06 -17.22 -12.05
N LYS A 212 -10.56 -17.91 -11.02
CA LYS A 212 -12.02 -18.09 -10.82
C LYS A 212 -12.70 -16.77 -10.53
N PHE A 213 -12.09 -15.94 -9.68
CA PHE A 213 -12.56 -14.58 -9.40
C PHE A 213 -12.62 -13.75 -10.69
N LEU A 214 -11.53 -13.77 -11.48
CA LEU A 214 -11.44 -13.02 -12.73
C LEU A 214 -12.48 -13.48 -13.76
N ASP A 215 -12.67 -14.80 -13.91
CA ASP A 215 -13.68 -15.36 -14.82
C ASP A 215 -15.13 -14.97 -14.43
N SER A 216 -15.38 -14.69 -13.13
CA SER A 216 -16.69 -14.22 -12.63
C SER A 216 -16.88 -12.72 -12.80
N MET A 217 -15.84 -11.98 -13.15
CA MET A 217 -15.94 -10.54 -13.37
C MET A 217 -16.63 -10.21 -14.69
N LYS A 218 -17.24 -9.04 -14.74
CA LYS A 218 -17.76 -8.48 -15.98
C LYS A 218 -16.59 -8.32 -16.98
N LYS A 219 -16.79 -8.77 -18.22
CA LYS A 219 -15.82 -8.52 -19.30
C LYS A 219 -15.61 -7.01 -19.47
N ASP A 220 -14.39 -6.64 -19.84
CA ASP A 220 -13.94 -5.24 -20.00
C ASP A 220 -13.98 -4.41 -18.71
N SER A 221 -13.92 -5.08 -17.56
CA SER A 221 -13.81 -4.43 -16.24
C SER A 221 -12.38 -4.12 -15.84
N TYR A 222 -12.22 -3.40 -14.73
CA TYR A 222 -10.95 -2.93 -14.21
C TYR A 222 -10.77 -3.37 -12.76
N ILE A 223 -9.52 -3.59 -12.33
CA ILE A 223 -9.17 -3.82 -10.93
C ILE A 223 -8.23 -2.74 -10.45
N ILE A 224 -8.48 -2.23 -9.23
CA ILE A 224 -7.63 -1.28 -8.50
C ILE A 224 -7.16 -1.94 -7.21
N ASN A 225 -5.83 -2.03 -7.00
CA ASN A 225 -5.24 -2.62 -5.81
C ASN A 225 -4.26 -1.67 -5.12
N THR A 226 -4.67 -1.06 -4.03
CA THR A 226 -3.81 -0.28 -3.13
C THR A 226 -3.71 -0.92 -1.75
N SER A 227 -4.01 -2.21 -1.66
CA SER A 227 -3.98 -2.99 -0.41
C SER A 227 -2.65 -3.69 -0.24
N ARG A 228 -2.51 -4.90 -0.78
CA ARG A 228 -1.29 -5.72 -0.78
C ARG A 228 -1.20 -6.54 -2.07
N GLY A 229 0.04 -6.78 -2.55
CA GLY A 229 0.27 -7.56 -3.76
C GLY A 229 -0.23 -9.00 -3.64
N GLU A 230 -0.02 -9.63 -2.48
CA GLU A 230 -0.39 -11.02 -2.20
C GLU A 230 -1.89 -11.31 -2.26
N ILE A 231 -2.74 -10.28 -2.35
CA ILE A 231 -4.20 -10.46 -2.50
C ILE A 231 -4.56 -10.95 -3.89
N VAL A 232 -3.74 -10.64 -4.89
CA VAL A 232 -3.97 -11.06 -6.27
C VAL A 232 -2.97 -12.13 -6.69
N ASN A 233 -3.41 -13.10 -7.50
CA ASN A 233 -2.49 -13.93 -8.26
C ASN A 233 -2.05 -13.13 -9.50
N GLU A 234 -0.84 -12.59 -9.47
CA GLU A 234 -0.32 -11.73 -10.54
C GLU A 234 -0.30 -12.41 -11.91
N ARG A 235 -0.06 -13.73 -11.96
CA ARG A 235 -0.04 -14.48 -13.23
C ARG A 235 -1.44 -14.58 -13.85
N ASP A 236 -2.46 -14.75 -13.02
CA ASP A 236 -3.85 -14.80 -13.47
C ASP A 236 -4.31 -13.42 -13.98
N ILE A 237 -3.89 -12.32 -13.32
CA ILE A 237 -4.10 -10.95 -13.81
C ILE A 237 -3.51 -10.77 -15.21
N ILE A 238 -2.24 -11.15 -15.40
CA ILE A 238 -1.55 -11.02 -16.70
C ILE A 238 -2.26 -11.85 -17.77
N GLN A 239 -2.65 -13.08 -17.45
CA GLN A 239 -3.36 -13.92 -18.42
C GLN A 239 -4.72 -13.33 -18.79
N SER A 240 -5.49 -12.84 -17.82
CA SER A 240 -6.80 -12.23 -18.06
C SER A 240 -6.72 -10.95 -18.92
N LEU A 241 -5.64 -10.16 -18.74
CA LEU A 241 -5.36 -8.99 -19.60
C LEU A 241 -5.00 -9.40 -21.03
N ARG A 242 -4.16 -10.43 -21.21
CA ARG A 242 -3.80 -10.96 -22.54
C ARG A 242 -4.98 -11.56 -23.28
N ASP A 243 -5.87 -12.23 -22.58
CA ASP A 243 -7.10 -12.82 -23.13
C ASP A 243 -8.17 -11.75 -23.45
N GLY A 244 -7.95 -10.51 -23.02
CA GLY A 244 -8.88 -9.39 -23.23
C GLY A 244 -10.19 -9.53 -22.44
N HIS A 245 -10.17 -10.30 -21.35
CA HIS A 245 -11.29 -10.37 -20.41
C HIS A 245 -11.24 -9.19 -19.44
N LEU A 246 -10.10 -9.00 -18.76
CA LEU A 246 -9.83 -7.82 -17.95
C LEU A 246 -9.36 -6.67 -18.87
N LYS A 247 -9.93 -5.48 -18.71
CA LYS A 247 -9.59 -4.30 -19.51
C LYS A 247 -8.35 -3.57 -19.00
N GLY A 248 -8.13 -3.59 -17.69
CA GLY A 248 -6.96 -2.95 -17.09
C GLY A 248 -6.80 -3.25 -15.61
N TYR A 249 -5.55 -3.15 -15.16
CA TYR A 249 -5.15 -3.34 -13.77
C TYR A 249 -4.32 -2.15 -13.28
N ALA A 250 -4.74 -1.49 -12.19
CA ALA A 250 -3.96 -0.42 -11.59
C ALA A 250 -3.61 -0.79 -10.14
N THR A 251 -2.34 -0.71 -9.80
CA THR A 251 -1.86 -1.15 -8.49
C THR A 251 -0.79 -0.23 -7.92
N ASP A 252 -0.76 -0.12 -6.58
CA ASP A 252 0.31 0.52 -5.83
C ASP A 252 1.28 -0.51 -5.20
N VAL A 253 0.98 -1.79 -5.36
CA VAL A 253 1.66 -2.90 -4.67
C VAL A 253 1.85 -4.09 -5.61
N ILE A 254 2.93 -4.86 -5.40
CA ILE A 254 3.19 -6.13 -6.08
C ILE A 254 3.45 -7.24 -5.06
N GLU A 255 3.30 -8.51 -5.45
CA GLU A 255 3.37 -9.64 -4.51
C GLU A 255 4.74 -9.74 -3.81
N ASP A 256 5.83 -9.55 -4.52
CA ASP A 256 7.19 -9.62 -3.98
C ASP A 256 7.91 -8.26 -4.05
N GLU A 257 7.40 -7.28 -3.33
CA GLU A 257 7.97 -5.92 -3.31
C GLU A 257 9.42 -5.87 -2.81
N TYR A 258 9.75 -6.77 -1.90
CA TYR A 258 11.06 -6.83 -1.22
C TYR A 258 12.04 -7.80 -1.89
N GLY A 259 11.59 -8.63 -2.82
CA GLY A 259 12.40 -9.57 -3.56
C GLY A 259 12.95 -9.03 -4.88
N ASP A 260 13.21 -9.96 -5.83
CA ASP A 260 13.66 -9.59 -7.17
C ASP A 260 12.50 -9.14 -8.05
N ARG A 261 12.29 -7.84 -8.09
CA ARG A 261 11.24 -7.21 -8.89
C ARG A 261 11.34 -7.48 -10.40
N ASN A 262 12.51 -7.89 -10.91
CA ASN A 262 12.64 -8.27 -12.33
C ASN A 262 11.81 -9.50 -12.67
N ASN A 263 11.49 -10.33 -11.69
CA ASN A 263 10.66 -11.51 -11.85
C ASN A 263 9.15 -11.25 -11.64
N SER A 264 8.74 -10.02 -11.30
CA SER A 264 7.32 -9.70 -11.13
C SER A 264 6.56 -9.82 -12.45
N PRO A 265 5.51 -10.66 -12.52
CA PRO A 265 4.64 -10.75 -13.68
C PRO A 265 4.04 -9.41 -14.06
N ILE A 266 3.62 -8.61 -13.06
CA ILE A 266 3.01 -7.28 -13.28
C ILE A 266 4.00 -6.32 -13.94
N LEU A 267 5.24 -6.21 -13.42
CA LEU A 267 6.23 -5.30 -14.00
C LEU A 267 6.66 -5.75 -15.42
N ASN A 268 6.66 -7.04 -15.69
CA ASN A 268 6.90 -7.56 -17.03
C ASN A 268 5.72 -7.25 -17.96
N GLY A 269 4.47 -7.38 -17.50
CA GLY A 269 3.28 -6.98 -18.24
C GLY A 269 3.26 -5.48 -18.61
N VAL A 270 3.76 -4.61 -17.73
CA VAL A 270 3.96 -3.18 -18.07
C VAL A 270 4.94 -3.02 -19.24
N LYS A 271 6.07 -3.73 -19.21
CA LYS A 271 7.08 -3.69 -20.30
C LYS A 271 6.53 -4.25 -21.63
N GLU A 272 5.60 -5.21 -21.56
CA GLU A 272 4.88 -5.77 -22.72
C GLU A 272 3.83 -4.81 -23.30
N GLY A 273 3.52 -3.70 -22.63
CA GLY A 273 2.51 -2.73 -23.05
C GLY A 273 1.07 -3.13 -22.70
N LEU A 274 0.87 -4.08 -21.77
CA LEU A 274 -0.46 -4.36 -21.25
C LEU A 274 -1.02 -3.14 -20.50
N ASN A 275 -2.35 -3.00 -20.46
CA ASN A 275 -3.00 -1.87 -19.79
C ASN A 275 -2.87 -2.00 -18.26
N ILE A 276 -1.69 -1.69 -17.76
CA ILE A 276 -1.32 -1.77 -16.36
C ILE A 276 -0.72 -0.43 -15.92
N ILE A 277 -1.19 0.09 -14.77
CA ILE A 277 -0.56 1.21 -14.06
C ILE A 277 0.01 0.68 -12.76
N VAL A 278 1.29 0.98 -12.48
CA VAL A 278 1.95 0.62 -11.22
C VAL A 278 2.54 1.87 -10.60
N THR A 279 2.26 2.10 -9.31
CA THR A 279 2.97 3.08 -8.48
C THR A 279 3.82 2.35 -7.43
N PRO A 280 4.98 2.90 -7.01
CA PRO A 280 5.94 2.18 -6.19
C PRO A 280 5.61 2.27 -4.69
N HIS A 281 4.43 1.80 -4.28
CA HIS A 281 3.91 1.76 -2.91
C HIS A 281 3.91 3.16 -2.26
N VAL A 282 3.28 4.10 -2.94
CA VAL A 282 3.21 5.51 -2.51
C VAL A 282 1.87 5.90 -1.87
N GLY A 283 0.98 4.94 -1.60
CA GLY A 283 -0.36 5.20 -1.06
C GLY A 283 -0.39 6.04 0.22
N GLY A 284 0.61 5.91 1.08
CA GLY A 284 0.77 6.73 2.28
C GLY A 284 1.72 7.92 2.14
N MET A 285 2.30 8.15 0.95
CA MET A 285 3.38 9.11 0.75
C MET A 285 2.84 10.50 0.37
N THR A 286 2.08 11.11 1.27
CA THR A 286 1.67 12.52 1.19
C THR A 286 2.32 13.32 2.32
N TRP A 287 2.59 14.59 2.10
CA TRP A 287 3.18 15.46 3.12
C TRP A 287 2.36 15.46 4.41
N GLU A 288 1.05 15.64 4.29
CA GLU A 288 0.12 15.70 5.42
C GLU A 288 0.00 14.34 6.13
N GLY A 289 -0.08 13.25 5.34
CA GLY A 289 -0.18 11.90 5.87
C GLY A 289 1.08 11.48 6.61
N GLN A 290 2.25 11.76 6.04
CA GLN A 290 3.54 11.48 6.67
C GLN A 290 3.73 12.31 7.94
N GLN A 291 3.49 13.63 7.88
CA GLN A 291 3.62 14.51 9.03
C GLN A 291 2.82 13.99 10.22
N LYS A 292 1.50 13.75 10.04
CA LYS A 292 0.63 13.23 11.07
C LYS A 292 1.06 11.86 11.58
N ALA A 293 1.36 10.92 10.68
CA ALA A 293 1.73 9.56 11.06
C ALA A 293 2.99 9.52 11.92
N TYR A 294 3.99 10.33 11.58
CA TYR A 294 5.22 10.42 12.35
C TYR A 294 5.03 11.11 13.69
N GLU A 295 4.30 12.21 13.75
CA GLU A 295 3.95 12.89 15.01
C GLU A 295 3.25 11.92 15.98
N TRP A 296 2.21 11.21 15.52
CA TRP A 296 1.47 10.25 16.35
C TRP A 296 2.32 9.07 16.79
N SER A 297 3.24 8.62 15.95
CA SER A 297 4.16 7.55 16.35
C SER A 297 5.11 8.01 17.44
N ILE A 298 5.71 9.19 17.29
CA ILE A 298 6.62 9.77 18.30
C ILE A 298 5.87 10.02 19.62
N ASP A 299 4.62 10.44 19.57
CA ASP A 299 3.77 10.62 20.76
C ASP A 299 3.67 9.38 21.64
N LYS A 300 3.76 8.17 21.06
CA LYS A 300 3.76 6.91 21.81
C LYS A 300 4.96 6.75 22.74
N LEU A 301 6.06 7.45 22.47
CA LEU A 301 7.23 7.47 23.35
C LEU A 301 6.94 8.13 24.71
N LYS A 302 5.89 8.98 24.81
CA LYS A 302 5.45 9.56 26.10
C LYS A 302 5.06 8.48 27.10
N GLY A 303 4.55 7.34 26.64
CA GLY A 303 4.18 6.21 27.47
C GLY A 303 5.33 5.27 27.87
N LEU A 304 6.57 5.58 27.44
CA LEU A 304 7.78 4.83 27.79
C LEU A 304 8.64 5.57 28.84
N LYS A 305 8.31 6.83 29.14
CA LYS A 305 8.94 7.63 30.20
C LYS A 305 8.26 7.29 31.58
#